data_46263b30f5151f7fc13a8fffde42290a
#
_entry.id   46263b30f5151f7fc13a8fffde42290a
#
_cell.length_a   1.000
_cell.length_b   1.000
_cell.length_c   1.000
_cell.angle_alpha   90.00
_cell.angle_beta   90.00
_cell.angle_gamma   90.00
#
_symmetry.space_group_name_H-M   'P 1'
#
loop_
_entity.id
_entity.type
_entity.pdbx_description
1 polymer ?
#
loop_
_entity_poly.entity_id
_entity_poly.type
_entity_poly.pdbx_seq_one_letter_code
_entity_poly.pdbx_strand_id
1 'polypeptide(L)'
;MKTLSLVAAALAMTLSTPALAHRLIEANEAVSVARSDLTVTPSVEWNRISQRPGRRAERWTLDGELLNDVLFFAEIREEDTLFREVNRRERPLPEFTSNMLLVDIPTFLEGSLRVVKNIASFETTHAEPTQFLGAAGIRFEYTALGADDLARNGIAVASVIDGELFMMTYEAPAIHYFERDRAAFEQLVATARLD
;
A
#
# COMPACT_ATOMS: atom_id res chain seq x y z
N MET A 1 46.55 56.64 13.92
CA MET A 1 45.39 55.94 14.54
C MET A 1 44.67 55.16 13.42
N LYS A 2 44.84 53.86 13.40
CA LYS A 2 44.27 52.99 12.35
C LYS A 2 43.03 52.29 12.93
N THR A 3 41.86 52.58 12.37
CA THR A 3 40.59 51.91 12.71
C THR A 3 40.48 50.60 11.95
N LEU A 4 40.45 49.51 12.68
CA LEU A 4 40.22 48.15 12.15
C LEU A 4 38.70 47.93 12.02
N SER A 5 38.21 47.79 10.79
CA SER A 5 36.84 47.39 10.51
C SER A 5 36.74 45.86 10.53
N LEU A 6 36.02 45.29 11.51
CA LEU A 6 35.66 43.89 11.58
C LEU A 6 34.45 43.63 10.67
N VAL A 7 34.64 42.89 9.60
CA VAL A 7 33.55 42.37 8.77
C VAL A 7 33.14 40.99 9.33
N ALA A 8 31.99 40.92 10.00
CA ALA A 8 31.41 39.66 10.43
C ALA A 8 30.66 39.01 9.26
N ALA A 9 31.23 37.97 8.66
CA ALA A 9 30.54 37.14 7.69
C ALA A 9 29.59 36.18 8.41
N ALA A 10 28.30 36.46 8.35
CA ALA A 10 27.25 35.54 8.83
C ALA A 10 27.08 34.41 7.82
N LEU A 11 27.57 33.20 8.17
CA LEU A 11 27.37 31.97 7.42
C LEU A 11 25.95 31.46 7.70
N ALA A 12 25.00 31.77 6.82
CA ALA A 12 23.64 31.19 6.87
C ALA A 12 23.69 29.71 6.46
N MET A 13 23.73 28.83 7.45
CA MET A 13 23.49 27.40 7.22
C MET A 13 22.03 27.22 6.89
N THR A 14 21.72 27.01 5.62
CA THR A 14 20.42 26.54 5.17
C THR A 14 20.26 25.09 5.61
N LEU A 15 19.49 24.85 6.68
CA LEU A 15 19.02 23.55 7.07
C LEU A 15 18.04 23.06 5.99
N SER A 16 18.55 22.39 4.97
CA SER A 16 17.72 21.65 4.04
C SER A 16 17.14 20.46 4.81
N THR A 17 15.88 20.58 5.26
CA THR A 17 15.10 19.42 5.69
C THR A 17 15.04 18.47 4.50
N PRO A 18 15.36 17.17 4.66
CA PRO A 18 15.16 16.21 3.59
C PRO A 18 13.65 16.18 3.31
N ALA A 19 13.24 16.73 2.18
CA ALA A 19 11.91 16.47 1.64
C ALA A 19 11.83 14.94 1.46
N LEU A 20 10.82 14.30 2.04
CA LEU A 20 10.48 12.90 1.73
C LEU A 20 10.06 12.91 0.26
N ALA A 21 11.05 12.74 -0.62
CA ALA A 21 10.82 12.75 -2.04
C ALA A 21 10.03 11.50 -2.41
N HIS A 22 8.74 11.65 -2.70
CA HIS A 22 7.96 10.64 -3.38
C HIS A 22 8.60 10.40 -4.74
N ARG A 23 8.76 9.13 -5.12
CA ARG A 23 9.31 8.79 -6.42
C ARG A 23 8.18 8.64 -7.41
N LEU A 24 8.24 9.40 -8.50
CA LEU A 24 7.35 9.21 -9.65
C LEU A 24 7.66 7.83 -10.29
N ILE A 25 6.62 7.07 -10.56
CA ILE A 25 6.63 5.86 -11.37
C ILE A 25 6.01 6.21 -12.70
N GLU A 26 6.77 6.08 -13.76
CA GLU A 26 6.35 6.45 -15.10
C GLU A 26 5.36 5.44 -15.68
N ALA A 27 4.43 5.94 -16.50
CA ALA A 27 3.48 5.09 -17.20
C ALA A 27 4.19 4.21 -18.24
N ASN A 28 3.67 2.99 -18.45
CA ASN A 28 4.12 2.01 -19.44
C ASN A 28 5.55 1.48 -19.20
N GLU A 29 6.14 1.70 -18.04
CA GLU A 29 7.39 1.10 -17.64
C GLU A 29 7.15 -0.02 -16.61
N ALA A 30 7.77 -1.18 -16.83
CA ALA A 30 7.71 -2.28 -15.88
C ALA A 30 8.54 -1.96 -14.63
N VAL A 31 7.97 -2.16 -13.45
CA VAL A 31 8.66 -1.86 -12.21
C VAL A 31 8.38 -2.93 -11.15
N SER A 32 9.45 -3.40 -10.48
CA SER A 32 9.33 -4.31 -9.35
C SER A 32 8.82 -3.55 -8.12
N VAL A 33 7.89 -4.16 -7.37
CA VAL A 33 7.26 -3.58 -6.19
C VAL A 33 7.58 -4.37 -4.93
N ALA A 34 7.43 -3.73 -3.79
CA ALA A 34 7.61 -4.32 -2.45
C ALA A 34 8.99 -4.98 -2.20
N ARG A 35 10.01 -4.73 -3.04
CA ARG A 35 11.34 -5.40 -3.04
C ARG A 35 11.21 -6.92 -3.23
N SER A 36 10.42 -7.32 -4.17
CA SER A 36 10.11 -8.71 -4.49
C SER A 36 10.21 -8.93 -6.00
N ASP A 37 9.94 -10.15 -6.42
CA ASP A 37 9.83 -10.54 -7.82
C ASP A 37 8.49 -10.11 -8.46
N LEU A 38 7.58 -9.50 -7.67
CA LEU A 38 6.33 -8.95 -8.20
C LEU A 38 6.62 -7.70 -9.03
N THR A 39 6.25 -7.75 -10.30
CA THR A 39 6.41 -6.66 -11.27
C THR A 39 5.06 -6.26 -11.83
N VAL A 40 4.84 -4.94 -11.98
CA VAL A 40 3.65 -4.35 -12.62
C VAL A 40 4.05 -3.33 -13.67
N THR A 41 3.16 -3.09 -14.64
CA THR A 41 3.33 -2.03 -15.66
C THR A 41 2.14 -1.08 -15.58
N PRO A 42 2.29 0.10 -14.97
CA PRO A 42 1.20 1.05 -14.81
C PRO A 42 0.80 1.69 -16.14
N SER A 43 -0.48 1.97 -16.34
CA SER A 43 -0.98 2.70 -17.54
C SER A 43 -0.98 4.23 -17.37
N VAL A 44 -0.84 4.70 -16.14
CA VAL A 44 -0.73 6.11 -15.76
C VAL A 44 0.42 6.30 -14.77
N GLU A 45 0.87 7.52 -14.60
CA GLU A 45 1.92 7.84 -13.62
C GLU A 45 1.40 7.69 -12.19
N TRP A 46 2.22 7.11 -11.30
CA TRP A 46 1.93 6.95 -9.88
C TRP A 46 3.02 7.58 -9.01
N ASN A 47 2.64 8.04 -7.84
CA ASN A 47 3.59 8.47 -6.81
C ASN A 47 3.86 7.32 -5.84
N ARG A 48 5.08 6.80 -5.85
CA ARG A 48 5.56 5.83 -4.85
C ARG A 48 5.87 6.56 -3.56
N ILE A 49 5.20 6.17 -2.48
CA ILE A 49 5.43 6.71 -1.16
C ILE A 49 6.72 6.14 -0.57
N SER A 50 7.62 7.01 -0.11
CA SER A 50 8.93 6.59 0.39
C SER A 50 8.84 5.79 1.69
N GLN A 51 7.87 6.12 2.56
CA GLN A 51 7.63 5.40 3.79
C GLN A 51 6.84 4.11 3.49
N ARG A 52 7.49 2.98 3.69
CA ARG A 52 6.87 1.68 3.48
C ARG A 52 5.90 1.34 4.60
N PRO A 53 4.69 0.88 4.27
CA PRO A 53 3.70 0.46 5.28
C PRO A 53 4.12 -0.80 6.04
N GLY A 54 4.90 -1.67 5.42
CA GLY A 54 5.40 -2.92 5.99
C GLY A 54 6.76 -3.31 5.42
N ARG A 55 7.36 -4.39 5.93
CA ARG A 55 8.64 -4.92 5.45
C ARG A 55 8.54 -5.39 3.99
N ARG A 56 7.47 -6.09 3.69
CA ARG A 56 7.12 -6.69 2.40
C ARG A 56 5.95 -5.95 1.73
N ALA A 57 5.86 -4.65 1.98
CA ALA A 57 4.78 -3.81 1.47
C ALA A 57 5.31 -2.54 0.81
N GLU A 58 4.56 -2.04 -0.16
CA GLU A 58 4.82 -0.79 -0.85
C GLU A 58 3.51 -0.06 -1.08
N ARG A 59 3.55 1.28 -1.15
CA ARG A 59 2.37 2.13 -1.32
C ARG A 59 2.55 3.08 -2.49
N TRP A 60 1.52 3.16 -3.32
CA TRP A 60 1.41 4.13 -4.40
C TRP A 60 0.12 4.93 -4.29
N THR A 61 0.14 6.15 -4.83
CA THR A 61 -1.02 7.04 -4.88
C THR A 61 -0.98 7.90 -6.14
N LEU A 62 -2.15 8.34 -6.61
CA LEU A 62 -2.28 9.35 -7.67
C LEU A 62 -2.30 10.76 -7.06
N ASP A 63 -3.18 10.99 -6.09
CA ASP A 63 -3.50 12.32 -5.56
C ASP A 63 -3.13 12.50 -4.08
N GLY A 64 -2.52 11.49 -3.45
CA GLY A 64 -2.19 11.44 -2.03
C GLY A 64 -2.93 10.34 -1.29
N GLU A 65 -2.31 9.81 -0.23
CA GLU A 65 -2.73 8.62 0.51
C GLU A 65 -4.16 8.69 1.09
N LEU A 66 -4.70 9.88 1.26
CA LEU A 66 -6.06 10.07 1.78
C LEU A 66 -7.12 9.99 0.69
N LEU A 67 -6.74 10.18 -0.58
CA LEU A 67 -7.63 10.24 -1.74
C LEU A 67 -7.60 8.96 -2.57
N ASN A 68 -6.47 8.30 -2.64
CA ASN A 68 -6.34 6.97 -3.24
C ASN A 68 -5.08 6.28 -2.72
N ASP A 69 -5.19 5.01 -2.44
CA ASP A 69 -4.17 4.22 -1.76
C ASP A 69 -4.09 2.85 -2.42
N VAL A 70 -3.02 2.60 -3.17
CA VAL A 70 -2.70 1.26 -3.68
C VAL A 70 -1.60 0.67 -2.82
N LEU A 71 -1.85 -0.51 -2.27
CA LEU A 71 -0.88 -1.27 -1.51
C LEU A 71 -0.51 -2.55 -2.25
N PHE A 72 0.77 -2.81 -2.31
CA PHE A 72 1.35 -4.05 -2.78
C PHE A 72 1.92 -4.80 -1.58
N PHE A 73 1.50 -6.03 -1.39
CA PHE A 73 2.06 -6.97 -0.43
C PHE A 73 2.59 -8.15 -1.23
N ALA A 74 3.86 -8.49 -1.07
CA ALA A 74 4.48 -9.54 -1.85
C ALA A 74 5.42 -10.38 -1.00
N GLU A 75 5.44 -11.70 -1.23
CA GLU A 75 6.25 -12.64 -0.48
C GLU A 75 6.01 -12.54 1.05
N ILE A 76 4.76 -12.36 1.48
CA ILE A 76 4.39 -12.40 2.90
C ILE A 76 4.46 -13.85 3.34
N ARG A 77 5.35 -14.15 4.27
CA ARG A 77 5.69 -15.50 4.75
C ARG A 77 4.98 -15.84 6.05
N GLU A 78 5.13 -17.10 6.45
CA GLU A 78 4.70 -17.57 7.78
C GLU A 78 5.15 -16.59 8.86
N GLU A 79 4.23 -16.23 9.78
CA GLU A 79 4.42 -15.27 10.87
C GLU A 79 4.72 -13.81 10.44
N ASP A 80 4.75 -13.49 9.14
CA ASP A 80 4.85 -12.09 8.67
C ASP A 80 3.51 -11.36 8.86
N THR A 81 3.57 -10.05 9.09
CA THR A 81 2.42 -9.14 9.13
C THR A 81 2.36 -8.28 7.88
N LEU A 82 1.17 -7.84 7.44
CA LEU A 82 1.01 -6.95 6.28
C LEU A 82 1.66 -5.58 6.50
N PHE A 83 1.55 -5.07 7.71
CA PHE A 83 2.06 -3.75 8.08
C PHE A 83 3.16 -3.86 9.13
N ARG A 84 3.88 -2.75 9.32
CA ARG A 84 4.87 -2.65 10.39
C ARG A 84 4.18 -2.60 11.74
N GLU A 85 4.57 -3.48 12.65
CA GLU A 85 4.12 -3.42 14.03
C GLU A 85 4.72 -2.19 14.76
N VAL A 86 3.84 -1.41 15.36
CA VAL A 86 4.22 -0.23 16.17
C VAL A 86 4.14 -0.57 17.65
N ASN A 87 3.14 -1.35 18.05
CA ASN A 87 2.93 -1.72 19.46
C ASN A 87 2.40 -3.15 19.57
N ARG A 88 3.32 -4.11 19.42
CA ARG A 88 3.00 -5.56 19.42
C ARG A 88 2.32 -6.05 20.71
N ARG A 89 2.59 -5.40 21.85
CA ARG A 89 2.04 -5.85 23.15
C ARG A 89 0.59 -5.45 23.35
N GLU A 90 0.20 -4.26 22.92
CA GLU A 90 -1.14 -3.72 23.15
C GLU A 90 -2.06 -3.88 21.93
N ARG A 91 -1.49 -3.81 20.72
CA ARG A 91 -2.20 -3.90 19.45
C ARG A 91 -1.42 -4.77 18.45
N PRO A 92 -1.36 -6.09 18.70
CA PRO A 92 -0.69 -7.00 17.77
C PRO A 92 -1.39 -7.00 16.41
N LEU A 93 -0.59 -7.06 15.35
CA LEU A 93 -1.11 -7.31 14.00
C LEU A 93 -1.38 -8.81 13.81
N PRO A 94 -2.40 -9.16 13.01
CA PRO A 94 -2.56 -10.53 12.54
C PRO A 94 -1.31 -11.00 11.78
N GLU A 95 -0.89 -12.23 12.04
CA GLU A 95 0.21 -12.88 11.34
C GLU A 95 -0.34 -13.80 10.25
N PHE A 96 0.34 -13.82 9.10
CA PHE A 96 0.00 -14.72 8.01
C PHE A 96 0.42 -16.15 8.35
N THR A 97 -0.37 -17.12 7.91
CA THR A 97 -0.02 -18.54 7.96
C THR A 97 -0.07 -19.14 6.56
N SER A 98 0.92 -19.93 6.20
CA SER A 98 1.05 -20.53 4.87
C SER A 98 -0.09 -21.48 4.48
N ASN A 99 -0.86 -21.95 5.47
CA ASN A 99 -2.06 -22.76 5.28
C ASN A 99 -3.38 -21.94 5.32
N MET A 100 -3.29 -20.61 5.34
CA MET A 100 -4.47 -19.73 5.30
C MET A 100 -5.28 -19.99 4.04
N LEU A 101 -6.58 -20.19 4.20
CA LEU A 101 -7.47 -20.37 3.06
C LEU A 101 -7.70 -19.02 2.36
N LEU A 102 -7.89 -19.05 1.04
CA LEU A 102 -8.17 -17.84 0.26
C LEU A 102 -9.38 -17.06 0.79
N VAL A 103 -10.39 -17.77 1.31
CA VAL A 103 -11.60 -17.15 1.89
C VAL A 103 -11.33 -16.43 3.23
N ASP A 104 -10.21 -16.68 3.89
CA ASP A 104 -9.83 -16.03 5.15
C ASP A 104 -9.02 -14.74 4.92
N ILE A 105 -8.49 -14.53 3.70
CA ILE A 105 -7.69 -13.35 3.36
C ILE A 105 -8.44 -12.03 3.59
N PRO A 106 -9.73 -11.87 3.28
CA PRO A 106 -10.48 -10.65 3.62
C PRO A 106 -10.45 -10.35 5.12
N THR A 107 -10.64 -11.36 5.98
CA THR A 107 -10.59 -11.21 7.45
C THR A 107 -9.18 -10.86 7.93
N PHE A 108 -8.14 -11.42 7.31
CA PHE A 108 -6.74 -11.09 7.60
C PHE A 108 -6.41 -9.63 7.25
N LEU A 109 -6.90 -9.15 6.09
CA LEU A 109 -6.78 -7.73 5.72
C LEU A 109 -7.56 -6.83 6.67
N GLU A 110 -8.82 -7.15 6.97
CA GLU A 110 -9.65 -6.42 7.93
C GLU A 110 -8.94 -6.25 9.27
N GLY A 111 -8.48 -7.35 9.88
CA GLY A 111 -7.77 -7.32 11.16
C GLY A 111 -6.55 -6.42 11.14
N SER A 112 -5.79 -6.45 10.04
CA SER A 112 -4.63 -5.59 9.84
C SER A 112 -5.01 -4.11 9.72
N LEU A 113 -6.05 -3.78 8.92
CA LEU A 113 -6.53 -2.41 8.75
C LEU A 113 -7.15 -1.83 10.02
N ARG A 114 -7.85 -2.65 10.83
CA ARG A 114 -8.38 -2.22 12.13
C ARG A 114 -7.26 -1.74 13.06
N VAL A 115 -6.12 -2.42 13.05
CA VAL A 115 -4.97 -2.03 13.88
C VAL A 115 -4.31 -0.76 13.37
N VAL A 116 -4.03 -0.67 12.05
CA VAL A 116 -3.20 0.44 11.51
C VAL A 116 -3.98 1.70 11.16
N LYS A 117 -5.23 1.56 10.66
CA LYS A 117 -6.07 2.70 10.25
C LYS A 117 -7.15 3.04 11.29
N ASN A 118 -7.28 2.26 12.37
CA ASN A 118 -8.31 2.44 13.40
C ASN A 118 -9.72 2.55 12.78
N ILE A 119 -10.04 1.67 11.82
CA ILE A 119 -11.34 1.68 11.14
C ILE A 119 -12.46 1.27 12.10
N ALA A 120 -13.59 1.96 12.03
CA ALA A 120 -14.77 1.69 12.86
C ALA A 120 -15.56 0.48 12.36
N SER A 121 -15.72 0.34 11.03
CA SER A 121 -16.35 -0.82 10.41
C SER A 121 -15.61 -1.26 9.16
N PHE A 122 -15.74 -2.54 8.83
CA PHE A 122 -15.27 -3.16 7.60
C PHE A 122 -16.31 -4.19 7.19
N GLU A 123 -16.70 -4.19 5.94
CA GLU A 123 -17.64 -5.13 5.38
C GLU A 123 -17.15 -5.60 4.01
N THR A 124 -16.96 -6.91 3.85
CA THR A 124 -16.72 -7.49 2.54
C THR A 124 -18.04 -7.56 1.79
N THR A 125 -18.19 -6.75 0.75
CA THR A 125 -19.43 -6.62 -0.03
C THR A 125 -19.55 -7.64 -1.14
N HIS A 126 -18.40 -8.08 -1.68
CA HIS A 126 -18.31 -9.09 -2.73
C HIS A 126 -17.01 -9.87 -2.59
N ALA A 127 -17.06 -11.18 -2.86
CA ALA A 127 -15.87 -12.02 -2.93
C ALA A 127 -16.08 -13.14 -3.95
N GLU A 128 -15.10 -13.35 -4.82
CA GLU A 128 -15.13 -14.35 -5.88
C GLU A 128 -13.77 -15.01 -6.09
N PRO A 129 -13.72 -16.29 -6.48
CA PRO A 129 -12.50 -16.92 -6.95
C PRO A 129 -12.00 -16.25 -8.21
N THR A 130 -10.67 -16.12 -8.33
CA THR A 130 -10.02 -15.56 -9.51
C THR A 130 -8.70 -16.26 -9.80
N GLN A 131 -8.03 -15.86 -10.88
CA GLN A 131 -6.63 -16.18 -11.13
C GLN A 131 -5.81 -14.91 -10.90
N PHE A 132 -4.75 -15.03 -10.10
CA PHE A 132 -3.82 -13.93 -9.89
C PHE A 132 -2.39 -14.48 -9.87
N LEU A 133 -1.49 -13.85 -10.64
CA LEU A 133 -0.09 -14.26 -10.83
C LEU A 133 0.05 -15.72 -11.30
N GLY A 134 -0.90 -16.22 -12.10
CA GLY A 134 -0.89 -17.59 -12.62
C GLY A 134 -1.37 -18.67 -11.63
N ALA A 135 -1.79 -18.30 -10.43
CA ALA A 135 -2.30 -19.20 -9.41
C ALA A 135 -3.77 -18.93 -9.08
N ALA A 136 -4.42 -19.91 -8.43
CA ALA A 136 -5.74 -19.71 -7.85
C ALA A 136 -5.69 -18.60 -6.79
N GLY A 137 -6.64 -17.69 -6.84
CA GLY A 137 -6.69 -16.52 -5.97
C GLY A 137 -8.11 -16.14 -5.59
N ILE A 138 -8.21 -15.06 -4.85
CA ILE A 138 -9.46 -14.43 -4.47
C ILE A 138 -9.43 -12.97 -4.87
N ARG A 139 -10.55 -12.49 -5.44
CA ARG A 139 -10.84 -11.07 -5.61
C ARG A 139 -11.98 -10.71 -4.68
N PHE A 140 -11.86 -9.61 -3.97
CA PHE A 140 -12.95 -9.14 -3.10
C PHE A 140 -13.03 -7.61 -3.08
N GLU A 141 -14.25 -7.13 -2.86
CA GLU A 141 -14.55 -5.73 -2.65
C GLU A 141 -15.03 -5.53 -1.21
N TYR A 142 -14.72 -4.37 -0.65
CA TYR A 142 -15.11 -4.06 0.72
C TYR A 142 -15.45 -2.59 0.88
N THR A 143 -16.19 -2.29 1.94
CA THR A 143 -16.38 -0.93 2.44
C THR A 143 -15.75 -0.82 3.83
N ALA A 144 -15.14 0.32 4.09
CA ALA A 144 -14.56 0.64 5.39
C ALA A 144 -14.96 2.04 5.82
N LEU A 145 -15.31 2.19 7.11
CA LEU A 145 -15.55 3.49 7.73
C LEU A 145 -14.33 3.86 8.58
N GLY A 146 -13.66 4.94 8.23
CA GLY A 146 -12.52 5.45 8.99
C GLY A 146 -12.95 6.10 10.31
N ALA A 147 -11.98 6.38 11.18
CA ALA A 147 -12.20 7.17 12.38
C ALA A 147 -12.53 8.65 12.09
N ASP A 148 -12.38 9.07 10.85
CA ASP A 148 -12.76 10.37 10.29
C ASP A 148 -14.20 10.43 9.75
N ASP A 149 -15.01 9.38 10.02
CA ASP A 149 -16.36 9.18 9.51
C ASP A 149 -16.45 9.16 7.97
N LEU A 150 -15.32 8.98 7.28
CA LEU A 150 -15.29 8.89 5.83
C LEU A 150 -15.42 7.43 5.37
N ALA A 151 -16.48 7.17 4.60
CA ALA A 151 -16.66 5.87 3.95
C ALA A 151 -15.69 5.73 2.79
N ARG A 152 -14.98 4.60 2.76
CA ARG A 152 -14.06 4.21 1.69
C ARG A 152 -14.51 2.89 1.09
N ASN A 153 -14.39 2.78 -0.21
CA ASN A 153 -14.51 1.51 -0.92
C ASN A 153 -13.13 0.96 -1.22
N GLY A 154 -13.00 -0.35 -1.21
CA GLY A 154 -11.77 -1.02 -1.55
C GLY A 154 -11.97 -2.24 -2.44
N ILE A 155 -10.93 -2.57 -3.19
CA ILE A 155 -10.79 -3.77 -3.98
C ILE A 155 -9.48 -4.43 -3.58
N ALA A 156 -9.48 -5.75 -3.45
CA ALA A 156 -8.27 -6.52 -3.27
C ALA A 156 -8.26 -7.74 -4.18
N VAL A 157 -7.07 -8.12 -4.62
CA VAL A 157 -6.80 -9.36 -5.31
C VAL A 157 -5.61 -10.04 -4.66
N ALA A 158 -5.71 -11.34 -4.40
CA ALA A 158 -4.68 -12.08 -3.68
C ALA A 158 -4.55 -13.52 -4.16
N SER A 159 -3.35 -14.07 -4.03
CA SER A 159 -3.05 -15.50 -4.20
C SER A 159 -1.97 -15.94 -3.20
N VAL A 160 -1.94 -17.21 -2.88
CA VAL A 160 -0.86 -17.85 -2.13
C VAL A 160 -0.09 -18.74 -3.09
N ILE A 161 1.19 -18.46 -3.25
CA ILE A 161 2.09 -19.14 -4.19
C ILE A 161 3.29 -19.63 -3.38
N ASP A 162 3.58 -20.93 -3.43
CA ASP A 162 4.68 -21.54 -2.69
C ASP A 162 4.69 -21.22 -1.17
N GLY A 163 3.49 -21.04 -0.58
CA GLY A 163 3.32 -20.72 0.83
C GLY A 163 3.53 -19.24 1.18
N GLU A 164 3.68 -18.36 0.20
CA GLU A 164 3.82 -16.92 0.37
C GLU A 164 2.59 -16.20 -0.19
N LEU A 165 2.08 -15.18 0.54
CA LEU A 165 0.96 -14.36 0.08
C LEU A 165 1.43 -13.22 -0.80
N PHE A 166 0.77 -13.08 -1.94
CA PHE A 166 0.83 -11.91 -2.82
C PHE A 166 -0.55 -11.26 -2.84
N MET A 167 -0.61 -9.96 -2.59
CA MET A 167 -1.88 -9.23 -2.57
C MET A 167 -1.68 -7.80 -3.05
N MET A 168 -2.59 -7.33 -3.88
CA MET A 168 -2.72 -5.92 -4.26
C MET A 168 -4.06 -5.39 -3.77
N THR A 169 -4.07 -4.20 -3.18
CA THR A 169 -5.30 -3.55 -2.74
C THR A 169 -5.37 -2.14 -3.29
N TYR A 170 -6.58 -1.68 -3.55
CA TYR A 170 -6.90 -0.29 -3.87
C TYR A 170 -8.00 0.18 -2.93
N GLU A 171 -7.83 1.34 -2.31
CA GLU A 171 -8.82 1.96 -1.44
C GLU A 171 -8.90 3.47 -1.72
N ALA A 172 -10.11 3.99 -1.77
CA ALA A 172 -10.35 5.42 -1.95
C ALA A 172 -11.68 5.83 -1.31
N PRO A 173 -11.91 7.14 -1.00
CA PRO A 173 -13.21 7.63 -0.62
C PRO A 173 -14.29 7.18 -1.59
N ALA A 174 -15.40 6.65 -1.05
CA ALA A 174 -16.50 6.09 -1.84
C ALA A 174 -17.11 7.13 -2.79
N ILE A 175 -17.08 8.41 -2.40
CA ILE A 175 -17.57 9.51 -3.21
C ILE A 175 -16.47 9.95 -4.17
N HIS A 176 -16.71 9.82 -5.47
CA HIS A 176 -15.92 10.31 -6.58
C HIS A 176 -14.59 9.55 -6.84
N TYR A 177 -13.68 9.46 -5.87
CA TYR A 177 -12.31 8.98 -6.12
C TYR A 177 -12.25 7.48 -6.43
N PHE A 178 -13.07 6.65 -5.77
CA PHE A 178 -13.04 5.23 -5.96
C PHE A 178 -13.36 4.82 -7.41
N GLU A 179 -14.45 5.28 -7.96
CA GLU A 179 -14.85 4.96 -9.33
C GLU A 179 -13.95 5.64 -10.37
N ARG A 180 -13.45 6.84 -10.08
CA ARG A 180 -12.56 7.59 -10.98
C ARG A 180 -11.27 6.80 -11.29
N ASP A 181 -10.65 6.22 -10.26
CA ASP A 181 -9.31 5.65 -10.36
C ASP A 181 -9.31 4.12 -10.41
N ARG A 182 -10.48 3.48 -10.25
CA ARG A 182 -10.65 2.02 -10.28
C ARG A 182 -10.00 1.39 -11.51
N ALA A 183 -10.21 1.96 -12.70
CA ALA A 183 -9.66 1.43 -13.94
C ALA A 183 -8.13 1.43 -13.96
N ALA A 184 -7.47 2.41 -13.34
CA ALA A 184 -6.02 2.44 -13.24
C ALA A 184 -5.48 1.32 -12.35
N PHE A 185 -6.17 1.00 -11.24
CA PHE A 185 -5.84 -0.16 -10.41
C PHE A 185 -6.06 -1.49 -11.14
N GLU A 186 -7.17 -1.65 -11.87
CA GLU A 186 -7.43 -2.88 -12.65
C GLU A 186 -6.33 -3.13 -13.69
N GLN A 187 -5.80 -2.07 -14.30
CA GLN A 187 -4.67 -2.17 -15.22
C GLN A 187 -3.38 -2.62 -14.50
N LEU A 188 -3.12 -2.15 -13.28
CA LEU A 188 -2.00 -2.65 -12.49
C LEU A 188 -2.14 -4.15 -12.22
N VAL A 189 -3.32 -4.60 -11.82
CA VAL A 189 -3.60 -6.03 -11.58
C VAL A 189 -3.43 -6.85 -12.86
N ALA A 190 -3.93 -6.36 -14.00
CA ALA A 190 -3.85 -7.06 -15.28
C ALA A 190 -2.41 -7.22 -15.80
N THR A 191 -1.49 -6.35 -15.39
CA THR A 191 -0.07 -6.39 -15.78
C THR A 191 0.83 -7.04 -14.74
N ALA A 192 0.28 -7.43 -13.59
CA ALA A 192 1.03 -8.06 -12.51
C ALA A 192 1.58 -9.44 -12.93
N ARG A 193 2.87 -9.65 -12.68
CA ARG A 193 3.54 -10.94 -12.92
C ARG A 193 4.68 -11.14 -11.93
N LEU A 194 5.13 -12.38 -11.79
CA LEU A 194 6.38 -12.73 -11.11
C LEU A 194 7.47 -12.88 -12.18
N ASP A 195 8.61 -12.22 -11.99
CA ASP A 195 9.79 -12.29 -12.88
C ASP A 195 10.74 -13.40 -12.46
#